data_dd3941e305de59b7c880942ab47f4ce1
#
_entry.id   dd3941e305de59b7c880942ab47f4ce1
#
_cell.length_a   1.000
_cell.length_b   1.000
_cell.length_c   1.000
_cell.angle_alpha   90.00
_cell.angle_beta   90.00
_cell.angle_gamma   90.00
#
_symmetry.space_group_name_H-M   'P 1'
#
loop_
_entity.id
_entity.type
_entity.pdbx_description
1 polymer ?
#
loop_
_entity_poly.entity_id
_entity_poly.type
_entity_poly.pdbx_seq_one_letter_code
_entity_poly.pdbx_strand_id
1 'polypeptide(L)'
;MPATYRDPHKIASYIESWIKEHVIAANAKGAALGISGGVDSAVLAGLLCRALGPDNVMGVIMPCHSQPIDEEYAKLLIPVFGLRSCKIDLSDVYDSMTAAVKDGGIVLDHLPSANIKPRLRMTTLYAVAQQNGYLVCGASNKDELMFGYFTKYGDSGVDLLPMADLLKGEVRVLAKHLGVPKEIIDRPPSAGLWAGQTDESEMGLTYEDLDLYLSAGIASDDVKAKIEAAVKRSAHKRALPPSAVLPQDP
;
A
#
# COMPACT_ATOMS: atom_id res chain seq x y z
N MET A 1 -20.99 -5.54 -17.91
CA MET A 1 -20.27 -6.83 -17.85
C MET A 1 -19.28 -6.71 -16.71
N PRO A 2 -19.02 -7.75 -15.90
CA PRO A 2 -17.98 -7.66 -14.87
C PRO A 2 -16.59 -7.53 -15.52
N ALA A 3 -15.63 -6.96 -14.79
CA ALA A 3 -14.24 -6.92 -15.22
C ALA A 3 -13.68 -8.36 -15.37
N THR A 4 -12.81 -8.55 -16.36
CA THR A 4 -12.16 -9.84 -16.58
C THR A 4 -10.77 -9.80 -15.95
N TYR A 5 -10.48 -10.74 -15.05
CA TYR A 5 -9.23 -10.82 -14.33
C TYR A 5 -8.28 -11.84 -14.94
N ARG A 6 -6.99 -11.53 -14.88
CA ARG A 6 -5.92 -12.41 -15.34
C ARG A 6 -5.80 -13.66 -14.44
N ASP A 7 -5.18 -14.72 -14.97
CA ASP A 7 -4.94 -15.97 -14.24
C ASP A 7 -4.03 -15.73 -13.01
N PRO A 8 -4.48 -16.01 -11.77
CA PRO A 8 -3.72 -15.75 -10.56
C PRO A 8 -2.42 -16.56 -10.46
N HIS A 9 -2.35 -17.75 -11.05
CA HIS A 9 -1.11 -18.55 -11.09
C HIS A 9 -0.04 -17.84 -11.91
N LYS A 10 -0.42 -17.31 -13.09
CA LYS A 10 0.49 -16.58 -13.97
C LYS A 10 0.93 -15.26 -13.34
N ILE A 11 -0.01 -14.53 -12.72
CA ILE A 11 0.31 -13.30 -11.99
C ILE A 11 1.32 -13.58 -10.88
N ALA A 12 1.04 -14.56 -10.00
CA ALA A 12 1.91 -14.92 -8.90
C ALA A 12 3.33 -15.24 -9.39
N SER A 13 3.45 -16.19 -10.34
CA SER A 13 4.75 -16.61 -10.87
C SER A 13 5.54 -15.46 -11.48
N TYR A 14 4.87 -14.55 -12.21
CA TYR A 14 5.53 -13.39 -12.79
C TYR A 14 6.04 -12.43 -11.72
N ILE A 15 5.19 -12.06 -10.76
CA ILE A 15 5.55 -11.11 -9.70
C ILE A 15 6.64 -11.69 -8.79
N GLU A 16 6.58 -12.97 -8.45
CA GLU A 16 7.62 -13.67 -7.66
C GLU A 16 8.99 -13.61 -8.34
N SER A 17 9.04 -13.87 -9.64
CA SER A 17 10.27 -13.75 -10.43
C SER A 17 10.78 -12.31 -10.47
N TRP A 18 9.88 -11.36 -10.72
CA TRP A 18 10.19 -9.94 -10.76
C TRP A 18 10.75 -9.42 -9.41
N ILE A 19 10.13 -9.81 -8.28
CA ILE A 19 10.62 -9.48 -6.93
C ILE A 19 12.05 -9.99 -6.75
N LYS A 20 12.28 -11.27 -7.06
CA LYS A 20 13.59 -11.91 -6.91
C LYS A 20 14.68 -11.21 -7.72
N GLU A 21 14.39 -10.90 -8.98
CA GLU A 21 15.31 -10.19 -9.87
C GLU A 21 15.70 -8.81 -9.32
N HIS A 22 14.71 -8.02 -8.83
CA HIS A 22 14.96 -6.68 -8.29
C HIS A 22 15.73 -6.69 -6.98
N VAL A 23 15.44 -7.64 -6.08
CA VAL A 23 16.18 -7.79 -4.82
C VAL A 23 17.64 -8.17 -5.10
N ILE A 24 17.88 -9.08 -6.04
CA ILE A 24 19.24 -9.48 -6.46
C ILE A 24 19.96 -8.28 -7.13
N ALA A 25 19.30 -7.59 -8.05
CA ALA A 25 19.89 -6.46 -8.77
C ALA A 25 20.30 -5.32 -7.82
N ALA A 26 19.55 -5.11 -6.74
CA ALA A 26 19.86 -4.13 -5.70
C ALA A 26 20.91 -4.63 -4.70
N ASN A 27 21.41 -5.86 -4.83
CA ASN A 27 22.30 -6.51 -3.84
C ASN A 27 21.71 -6.51 -2.43
N ALA A 28 20.37 -6.56 -2.32
CA ALA A 28 19.67 -6.62 -1.04
C ALA A 28 19.55 -8.05 -0.53
N LYS A 29 19.43 -8.20 0.78
CA LYS A 29 19.33 -9.52 1.44
C LYS A 29 17.89 -10.03 1.53
N GLY A 30 16.90 -9.19 1.28
CA GLY A 30 15.48 -9.51 1.40
C GLY A 30 14.59 -8.29 1.27
N ALA A 31 13.38 -8.39 1.80
CA ALA A 31 12.36 -7.35 1.72
C ALA A 31 11.67 -7.09 3.06
N ALA A 32 11.25 -5.85 3.28
CA ALA A 32 10.41 -5.44 4.40
C ALA A 32 9.08 -4.87 3.89
N LEU A 33 7.99 -5.13 4.61
CA LEU A 33 6.67 -4.61 4.31
C LEU A 33 5.92 -4.24 5.58
N GLY A 34 5.02 -3.26 5.48
CA GLY A 34 4.03 -2.97 6.51
C GLY A 34 2.86 -3.96 6.43
N ILE A 35 2.49 -4.59 7.55
CA ILE A 35 1.31 -5.46 7.62
C ILE A 35 0.18 -4.69 8.30
N SER A 36 -0.85 -4.35 7.51
CA SER A 36 -1.98 -3.53 7.96
C SER A 36 -3.20 -4.33 8.43
N GLY A 37 -3.21 -5.64 8.19
CA GLY A 37 -4.41 -6.47 8.35
C GLY A 37 -5.39 -6.36 7.16
N GLY A 38 -5.06 -5.63 6.11
CA GLY A 38 -5.81 -5.55 4.86
C GLY A 38 -5.31 -6.53 3.80
N VAL A 39 -6.17 -6.81 2.81
CA VAL A 39 -5.93 -7.81 1.75
C VAL A 39 -4.69 -7.51 0.91
N ASP A 40 -4.40 -6.24 0.60
CA ASP A 40 -3.25 -5.86 -0.23
C ASP A 40 -1.93 -6.21 0.47
N SER A 41 -1.76 -5.82 1.74
CA SER A 41 -0.57 -6.18 2.51
C SER A 41 -0.44 -7.70 2.71
N ALA A 42 -1.56 -8.41 2.78
CA ALA A 42 -1.58 -9.88 2.89
C ALA A 42 -1.09 -10.55 1.61
N VAL A 43 -1.56 -10.09 0.45
CA VAL A 43 -1.11 -10.59 -0.86
C VAL A 43 0.37 -10.31 -1.05
N LEU A 44 0.82 -9.10 -0.75
CA LEU A 44 2.24 -8.75 -0.84
C LEU A 44 3.09 -9.64 0.06
N ALA A 45 2.68 -9.90 1.30
CA ALA A 45 3.39 -10.80 2.21
C ALA A 45 3.54 -12.21 1.64
N GLY A 46 2.46 -12.76 1.09
CA GLY A 46 2.48 -14.08 0.44
C GLY A 46 3.42 -14.13 -0.77
N LEU A 47 3.37 -13.14 -1.65
CA LEU A 47 4.24 -13.04 -2.82
C LEU A 47 5.73 -12.93 -2.42
N LEU A 48 6.04 -12.08 -1.44
CA LEU A 48 7.41 -11.91 -0.94
C LEU A 48 7.95 -13.21 -0.31
N CYS A 49 7.15 -13.87 0.53
CA CYS A 49 7.57 -15.15 1.14
C CYS A 49 7.80 -16.26 0.10
N ARG A 50 6.98 -16.30 -0.95
CA ARG A 50 7.16 -17.28 -2.05
C ARG A 50 8.37 -16.95 -2.92
N ALA A 51 8.64 -15.66 -3.16
CA ALA A 51 9.77 -15.21 -3.97
C ALA A 51 11.12 -15.38 -3.27
N LEU A 52 11.21 -15.02 -1.98
CA LEU A 52 12.47 -14.84 -1.27
C LEU A 52 12.71 -15.89 -0.17
N GLY A 53 11.67 -16.64 0.21
CA GLY A 53 11.63 -17.43 1.42
C GLY A 53 11.30 -16.59 2.65
N PRO A 54 10.55 -17.16 3.64
CA PRO A 54 10.03 -16.39 4.78
C PRO A 54 11.13 -15.79 5.67
N ASP A 55 12.30 -16.41 5.75
CA ASP A 55 13.44 -15.93 6.55
C ASP A 55 14.02 -14.60 6.02
N ASN A 56 13.82 -14.30 4.73
CA ASN A 56 14.30 -13.09 4.07
C ASN A 56 13.21 -12.02 3.94
N VAL A 57 12.09 -12.18 4.65
CA VAL A 57 10.98 -11.22 4.65
C VAL A 57 10.69 -10.75 6.06
N MET A 58 10.61 -9.44 6.27
CA MET A 58 10.27 -8.82 7.54
C MET A 58 8.92 -8.08 7.43
N GLY A 59 7.92 -8.60 8.12
CA GLY A 59 6.63 -7.92 8.30
C GLY A 59 6.66 -7.00 9.52
N VAL A 60 6.29 -5.73 9.34
CA VAL A 60 6.26 -4.76 10.43
C VAL A 60 4.81 -4.34 10.70
N ILE A 61 4.33 -4.63 11.90
CA ILE A 61 3.00 -4.21 12.38
C ILE A 61 3.20 -2.87 13.09
N MET A 62 2.59 -1.81 12.56
CA MET A 62 2.81 -0.43 13.03
C MET A 62 1.49 0.24 13.41
N PRO A 63 0.88 -0.11 14.56
CA PRO A 63 -0.28 0.59 15.04
C PRO A 63 0.05 2.06 15.31
N CYS A 64 -0.92 2.94 15.03
CA CYS A 64 -0.83 4.38 15.24
C CYS A 64 -2.25 4.88 15.50
N HIS A 65 -2.75 4.69 16.73
CA HIS A 65 -4.17 4.79 17.08
C HIS A 65 -5.06 3.97 16.12
N SER A 66 -4.56 2.79 15.75
CA SER A 66 -5.27 1.84 14.87
C SER A 66 -6.34 1.07 15.64
N GLN A 67 -7.30 0.50 14.92
CA GLN A 67 -8.29 -0.37 15.54
C GLN A 67 -7.65 -1.70 15.95
N PRO A 68 -8.06 -2.31 17.10
CA PRO A 68 -7.50 -3.60 17.53
C PRO A 68 -7.60 -4.71 16.49
N ILE A 69 -8.68 -4.72 15.71
CA ILE A 69 -8.91 -5.70 14.63
C ILE A 69 -7.83 -5.65 13.52
N ASP A 70 -7.19 -4.48 13.31
CA ASP A 70 -6.11 -4.35 12.33
C ASP A 70 -4.91 -5.21 12.74
N GLU A 71 -4.55 -5.17 14.02
CA GLU A 71 -3.47 -5.98 14.57
C GLU A 71 -3.84 -7.46 14.65
N GLU A 72 -5.08 -7.79 14.99
CA GLU A 72 -5.56 -9.18 15.00
C GLU A 72 -5.42 -9.81 13.62
N TYR A 73 -5.88 -9.14 12.57
CA TYR A 73 -5.78 -9.63 11.19
C TYR A 73 -4.34 -9.68 10.70
N ALA A 74 -3.52 -8.69 11.06
CA ALA A 74 -2.09 -8.73 10.75
C ALA A 74 -1.41 -9.98 11.36
N LYS A 75 -1.76 -10.34 12.60
CA LYS A 75 -1.23 -11.53 13.26
C LYS A 75 -1.68 -12.86 12.63
N LEU A 76 -2.86 -12.91 12.01
CA LEU A 76 -3.31 -14.12 11.32
C LEU A 76 -2.39 -14.51 10.16
N LEU A 77 -1.71 -13.55 9.52
CA LEU A 77 -0.82 -13.81 8.39
C LEU A 77 0.52 -14.46 8.79
N ILE A 78 0.98 -14.22 10.02
CA ILE A 78 2.28 -14.68 10.49
C ILE A 78 2.42 -16.20 10.36
N PRO A 79 1.52 -17.03 10.94
CA PRO A 79 1.61 -18.48 10.81
C PRO A 79 1.28 -19.00 9.40
N VAL A 80 0.46 -18.28 8.62
CA VAL A 80 0.07 -18.70 7.26
C VAL A 80 1.27 -18.72 6.32
N PHE A 81 2.13 -17.71 6.39
CA PHE A 81 3.28 -17.57 5.51
C PHE A 81 4.62 -17.88 6.19
N GLY A 82 4.63 -18.24 7.47
CA GLY A 82 5.86 -18.41 8.25
C GLY A 82 6.66 -17.11 8.40
N LEU A 83 5.97 -15.98 8.33
CA LEU A 83 6.55 -14.64 8.20
C LEU A 83 7.26 -14.21 9.49
N ARG A 84 8.51 -13.76 9.37
CA ARG A 84 9.18 -13.03 10.46
C ARG A 84 8.49 -11.68 10.66
N SER A 85 8.21 -11.33 11.90
CA SER A 85 7.51 -10.06 12.16
C SER A 85 7.99 -9.38 13.44
N CYS A 86 7.80 -8.06 13.49
CA CYS A 86 7.90 -7.26 14.70
C CYS A 86 6.73 -6.27 14.78
N LYS A 87 6.47 -5.81 16.00
CA LYS A 87 5.47 -4.76 16.27
C LYS A 87 6.19 -3.51 16.78
N ILE A 88 5.88 -2.37 16.19
CA ILE A 88 6.36 -1.05 16.59
C ILE A 88 5.15 -0.12 16.70
N ASP A 89 4.73 0.20 17.92
CA ASP A 89 3.61 1.12 18.16
C ASP A 89 4.07 2.57 17.96
N LEU A 90 3.36 3.27 17.08
CA LEU A 90 3.69 4.65 16.69
C LEU A 90 2.73 5.69 17.31
N SER A 91 1.85 5.27 18.24
CA SER A 91 0.84 6.17 18.83
C SER A 91 1.47 7.33 19.57
N ASP A 92 2.44 7.09 20.46
CA ASP A 92 3.12 8.13 21.23
C ASP A 92 3.97 9.04 20.32
N VAL A 93 4.55 8.49 19.26
CA VAL A 93 5.34 9.26 18.26
C VAL A 93 4.42 10.21 17.50
N TYR A 94 3.24 9.73 17.10
CA TYR A 94 2.22 10.54 16.44
C TYR A 94 1.73 11.67 17.36
N ASP A 95 1.45 11.37 18.63
CA ASP A 95 0.98 12.34 19.61
C ASP A 95 2.05 13.42 19.86
N SER A 96 3.30 13.01 20.00
CA SER A 96 4.43 13.93 20.15
C SER A 96 4.61 14.84 18.93
N MET A 97 4.49 14.27 17.72
CA MET A 97 4.60 15.02 16.45
C MET A 97 3.47 16.05 16.30
N THR A 98 2.23 15.66 16.59
CA THR A 98 1.07 16.57 16.51
C THR A 98 1.12 17.67 17.57
N ALA A 99 1.59 17.35 18.79
CA ALA A 99 1.82 18.33 19.84
C ALA A 99 2.88 19.36 19.42
N ALA A 100 4.03 18.92 18.89
CA ALA A 100 5.09 19.81 18.43
C ALA A 100 4.61 20.76 17.30
N VAL A 101 3.78 20.27 16.37
CA VAL A 101 3.19 21.13 15.33
C VAL A 101 2.24 22.17 15.93
N LYS A 102 1.43 21.78 16.91
CA LYS A 102 0.53 22.68 17.64
C LYS A 102 1.31 23.75 18.44
N ASP A 103 2.38 23.35 19.12
CA ASP A 103 3.23 24.27 19.87
C ASP A 103 3.95 25.27 18.95
N GLY A 104 4.19 24.88 17.69
CA GLY A 104 4.65 25.77 16.61
C GLY A 104 3.57 26.72 16.08
N GLY A 105 2.37 26.73 16.68
CA GLY A 105 1.26 27.64 16.33
C GLY A 105 0.39 27.15 15.16
N ILE A 106 0.53 25.89 14.74
CA ILE A 106 -0.25 25.32 13.62
C ILE A 106 -1.30 24.34 14.15
N VAL A 107 -2.57 24.61 13.88
CA VAL A 107 -3.67 23.69 14.16
C VAL A 107 -3.93 22.85 12.90
N LEU A 108 -3.70 21.55 13.01
CA LEU A 108 -3.92 20.63 11.90
C LEU A 108 -5.40 20.28 11.75
N ASP A 109 -5.91 20.36 10.52
CA ASP A 109 -7.18 19.77 10.14
C ASP A 109 -7.09 18.23 10.14
N HIS A 110 -8.24 17.58 10.01
CA HIS A 110 -8.36 16.12 10.07
C HIS A 110 -7.43 15.41 9.06
N LEU A 111 -7.48 15.77 7.78
CA LEU A 111 -6.71 15.09 6.73
C LEU A 111 -5.19 15.31 6.83
N PRO A 112 -4.65 16.52 7.04
CA PRO A 112 -3.23 16.72 7.33
C PRO A 112 -2.74 15.91 8.52
N SER A 113 -3.51 15.88 9.62
CA SER A 113 -3.20 15.10 10.82
C SER A 113 -3.16 13.59 10.50
N ALA A 114 -4.19 13.06 9.84
CA ALA A 114 -4.26 11.65 9.44
C ALA A 114 -3.07 11.24 8.55
N ASN A 115 -2.64 12.10 7.63
CA ASN A 115 -1.51 11.86 6.73
C ASN A 115 -0.13 11.80 7.42
N ILE A 116 -0.01 12.17 8.69
CA ILE A 116 1.20 11.94 9.48
C ILE A 116 1.41 10.44 9.69
N LYS A 117 0.34 9.68 9.96
CA LYS A 117 0.41 8.24 10.27
C LYS A 117 1.13 7.42 9.18
N PRO A 118 0.75 7.46 7.89
CA PRO A 118 1.46 6.71 6.85
C PRO A 118 2.91 7.18 6.64
N ARG A 119 3.23 8.46 6.91
CA ARG A 119 4.61 8.96 6.84
C ARG A 119 5.48 8.46 7.98
N LEU A 120 4.95 8.36 9.19
CA LEU A 120 5.64 7.72 10.32
C LEU A 120 5.88 6.23 10.04
N ARG A 121 4.88 5.52 9.51
CA ARG A 121 5.03 4.12 9.10
C ARG A 121 6.12 3.95 8.05
N MET A 122 6.15 4.78 7.02
CA MET A 122 7.18 4.76 5.98
C MET A 122 8.57 4.94 6.58
N THR A 123 8.80 5.97 7.39
CA THR A 123 10.10 6.24 8.03
C THR A 123 10.55 5.06 8.89
N THR A 124 9.64 4.50 9.69
CA THR A 124 9.92 3.34 10.55
C THR A 124 10.27 2.10 9.73
N LEU A 125 9.52 1.87 8.64
CA LEU A 125 9.75 0.72 7.77
C LEU A 125 11.12 0.79 7.08
N TYR A 126 11.53 1.97 6.61
CA TYR A 126 12.87 2.18 6.08
C TYR A 126 13.97 1.96 7.12
N ALA A 127 13.78 2.40 8.36
CA ALA A 127 14.74 2.15 9.43
C ALA A 127 14.93 0.64 9.68
N VAL A 128 13.83 -0.13 9.74
CA VAL A 128 13.87 -1.59 9.89
C VAL A 128 14.51 -2.26 8.67
N ALA A 129 14.13 -1.82 7.47
CA ALA A 129 14.65 -2.39 6.23
C ALA A 129 16.16 -2.17 6.09
N GLN A 130 16.64 -0.95 6.29
CA GLN A 130 18.07 -0.63 6.21
C GLN A 130 18.90 -1.40 7.23
N GLN A 131 18.41 -1.55 8.46
CA GLN A 131 19.10 -2.34 9.50
C GLN A 131 19.32 -3.79 9.08
N ASN A 132 18.41 -4.36 8.27
CA ASN A 132 18.49 -5.74 7.79
C ASN A 132 19.16 -5.87 6.40
N GLY A 133 19.43 -4.76 5.71
CA GLY A 133 19.88 -4.75 4.32
C GLY A 133 18.78 -5.18 3.35
N TYR A 134 17.54 -4.80 3.63
CA TYR A 134 16.32 -5.14 2.90
C TYR A 134 15.80 -3.95 2.09
N LEU A 135 15.05 -4.25 1.02
CA LEU A 135 14.26 -3.27 0.30
C LEU A 135 12.86 -3.12 0.92
N VAL A 136 12.31 -1.92 0.87
CA VAL A 136 10.93 -1.64 1.28
C VAL A 136 9.99 -1.95 0.11
N CYS A 137 9.00 -2.84 0.35
CA CYS A 137 8.00 -3.19 -0.64
C CYS A 137 6.62 -2.62 -0.25
N GLY A 138 6.00 -1.92 -1.19
CA GLY A 138 4.67 -1.32 -1.05
C GLY A 138 3.57 -2.20 -1.61
N ALA A 139 2.40 -2.13 -0.97
CA ALA A 139 1.22 -2.93 -1.30
C ALA A 139 0.21 -2.21 -2.21
N SER A 140 0.54 -1.01 -2.71
CA SER A 140 -0.40 -0.26 -3.56
C SER A 140 -0.71 -1.02 -4.85
N ASN A 141 -1.98 -1.05 -5.20
CA ASN A 141 -2.51 -1.63 -6.41
C ASN A 141 -2.77 -0.56 -7.50
N LYS A 142 -3.18 -0.99 -8.70
CA LYS A 142 -3.40 -0.11 -9.85
C LYS A 142 -4.48 0.93 -9.60
N ASP A 143 -5.59 0.53 -8.96
CA ASP A 143 -6.74 1.40 -8.72
C ASP A 143 -6.36 2.54 -7.79
N GLU A 144 -5.71 2.22 -6.68
CA GLU A 144 -5.21 3.20 -5.71
C GLU A 144 -4.21 4.16 -6.35
N LEU A 145 -3.25 3.63 -7.10
CA LEU A 145 -2.24 4.44 -7.78
C LEU A 145 -2.85 5.35 -8.84
N MET A 146 -3.75 4.85 -9.69
CA MET A 146 -4.37 5.64 -10.76
C MET A 146 -5.31 6.70 -10.20
N PHE A 147 -6.17 6.36 -9.25
CA PHE A 147 -7.06 7.31 -8.59
C PHE A 147 -6.30 8.33 -7.73
N GLY A 148 -5.10 7.95 -7.25
CA GLY A 148 -4.29 8.75 -6.33
C GLY A 148 -4.72 8.59 -4.87
N TYR A 149 -5.32 7.45 -4.54
CA TYR A 149 -5.77 7.11 -3.19
C TYR A 149 -4.62 6.53 -2.38
N PHE A 150 -3.66 7.39 -2.07
CA PHE A 150 -2.49 7.11 -1.23
C PHE A 150 -1.89 8.41 -0.71
N THR A 151 -1.10 8.32 0.34
CA THR A 151 -0.35 9.46 0.90
C THR A 151 1.02 9.58 0.24
N LYS A 152 1.26 10.69 -0.48
CA LYS A 152 2.57 10.96 -1.07
C LYS A 152 3.66 10.99 0.02
N TYR A 153 4.74 10.22 -0.20
CA TYR A 153 5.83 10.01 0.78
C TYR A 153 5.35 9.40 2.12
N GLY A 154 4.23 8.68 2.07
CA GLY A 154 3.76 7.81 3.14
C GLY A 154 3.77 6.37 2.65
N ASP A 155 2.61 5.76 2.47
CA ASP A 155 2.46 4.40 1.94
C ASP A 155 2.99 4.23 0.50
N SER A 156 3.15 5.33 -0.26
CA SER A 156 3.83 5.34 -1.58
C SER A 156 5.34 5.52 -1.52
N GLY A 157 5.91 5.78 -0.33
CA GLY A 157 7.36 5.90 -0.14
C GLY A 157 7.98 4.51 0.04
N VAL A 158 8.36 3.87 -1.06
CA VAL A 158 8.85 2.48 -1.09
C VAL A 158 9.89 2.31 -2.20
N ASP A 159 10.65 1.22 -2.16
CA ASP A 159 11.63 0.87 -3.19
C ASP A 159 11.00 0.07 -4.32
N LEU A 160 10.04 -0.83 -4.02
CA LEU A 160 9.39 -1.71 -4.99
C LEU A 160 7.87 -1.66 -4.83
N LEU A 161 7.14 -1.69 -5.96
CA LEU A 161 5.68 -1.78 -6.05
C LEU A 161 5.27 -3.00 -6.88
N PRO A 162 5.37 -4.22 -6.34
CA PRO A 162 5.14 -5.44 -7.11
C PRO A 162 3.70 -5.58 -7.65
N MET A 163 2.73 -4.93 -7.00
CA MET A 163 1.31 -5.03 -7.34
C MET A 163 0.77 -3.81 -8.09
N ALA A 164 1.62 -2.88 -8.51
CA ALA A 164 1.22 -1.60 -9.13
C ALA A 164 0.36 -1.75 -10.41
N ASP A 165 0.39 -2.88 -11.08
CA ASP A 165 -0.43 -3.18 -12.26
C ASP A 165 -1.61 -4.13 -11.99
N LEU A 166 -1.86 -4.49 -10.73
CA LEU A 166 -3.00 -5.34 -10.35
C LEU A 166 -4.24 -4.48 -10.06
N LEU A 167 -5.37 -4.88 -10.66
CA LEU A 167 -6.69 -4.38 -10.28
C LEU A 167 -7.08 -4.91 -8.90
N LYS A 168 -7.96 -4.21 -8.18
CA LYS A 168 -8.42 -4.63 -6.84
C LYS A 168 -9.07 -6.02 -6.87
N GLY A 169 -9.84 -6.32 -7.89
CA GLY A 169 -10.42 -7.65 -8.08
C GLY A 169 -9.35 -8.72 -8.31
N GLU A 170 -8.28 -8.41 -9.04
CA GLU A 170 -7.14 -9.33 -9.22
C GLU A 170 -6.41 -9.59 -7.90
N VAL A 171 -6.23 -8.57 -7.06
CA VAL A 171 -5.68 -8.72 -5.71
C VAL A 171 -6.53 -9.69 -4.89
N ARG A 172 -7.88 -9.58 -4.93
CA ARG A 172 -8.78 -10.50 -4.21
C ARG A 172 -8.70 -11.94 -4.74
N VAL A 173 -8.60 -12.11 -6.06
CA VAL A 173 -8.44 -13.45 -6.67
C VAL A 173 -7.09 -14.05 -6.29
N LEU A 174 -6.04 -13.24 -6.34
CA LEU A 174 -4.69 -13.64 -5.95
C LEU A 174 -4.59 -13.98 -4.46
N ALA A 175 -5.29 -13.22 -3.58
CA ALA A 175 -5.38 -13.52 -2.16
C ALA A 175 -5.91 -14.94 -1.88
N LYS A 176 -6.99 -15.34 -2.58
CA LYS A 176 -7.53 -16.70 -2.50
C LYS A 176 -6.52 -17.74 -2.96
N HIS A 177 -5.82 -17.49 -4.08
CA HIS A 177 -4.80 -18.36 -4.62
C HIS A 177 -3.61 -18.57 -3.66
N LEU A 178 -3.21 -17.52 -2.95
CA LEU A 178 -2.11 -17.54 -1.99
C LEU A 178 -2.49 -18.13 -0.62
N GLY A 179 -3.77 -18.41 -0.38
CA GLY A 179 -4.26 -18.96 0.89
C GLY A 179 -4.37 -17.90 2.00
N VAL A 180 -4.60 -16.64 1.64
CA VAL A 180 -4.91 -15.58 2.62
C VAL A 180 -6.21 -15.95 3.36
N PRO A 181 -6.27 -15.79 4.69
CA PRO A 181 -7.47 -16.04 5.48
C PRO A 181 -8.71 -15.29 4.97
N LYS A 182 -9.85 -15.99 4.98
CA LYS A 182 -11.11 -15.47 4.45
C LYS A 182 -11.55 -14.18 5.14
N GLU A 183 -11.30 -14.07 6.43
CA GLU A 183 -11.62 -12.90 7.25
C GLU A 183 -10.93 -11.63 6.73
N ILE A 184 -9.71 -11.76 6.20
CA ILE A 184 -8.94 -10.66 5.61
C ILE A 184 -9.46 -10.35 4.20
N ILE A 185 -9.81 -11.38 3.41
CA ILE A 185 -10.31 -11.21 2.03
C ILE A 185 -11.67 -10.51 2.02
N ASP A 186 -12.54 -10.88 2.95
CA ASP A 186 -13.92 -10.37 3.03
C ASP A 186 -14.03 -9.00 3.72
N ARG A 187 -12.95 -8.53 4.33
CA ARG A 187 -12.92 -7.23 4.99
C ARG A 187 -13.10 -6.10 3.98
N PRO A 188 -14.00 -5.12 4.24
CA PRO A 188 -14.10 -3.92 3.41
C PRO A 188 -12.77 -3.17 3.35
N PRO A 189 -12.34 -2.73 2.15
CA PRO A 189 -11.10 -1.96 2.00
C PRO A 189 -11.15 -0.63 2.75
N SER A 190 -10.09 -0.32 3.47
CA SER A 190 -9.95 0.92 4.22
C SER A 190 -8.47 1.28 4.41
N ALA A 191 -8.14 2.57 4.27
CA ALA A 191 -6.82 3.09 4.61
C ALA A 191 -6.53 3.06 6.13
N GLY A 192 -7.54 2.84 6.98
CA GLY A 192 -7.41 2.66 8.43
C GLY A 192 -6.82 3.89 9.14
N LEU A 193 -7.07 5.09 8.65
CA LEU A 193 -6.56 6.33 9.24
C LEU A 193 -7.47 6.85 10.36
N TRP A 194 -8.76 6.52 10.30
CA TRP A 194 -9.78 6.82 11.33
C TRP A 194 -10.90 5.78 11.37
N ALA A 195 -11.69 5.80 12.43
CA ALA A 195 -12.80 4.86 12.61
C ALA A 195 -13.91 5.08 11.57
N GLY A 196 -14.41 3.99 10.98
CA GLY A 196 -15.51 4.03 9.99
C GLY A 196 -15.10 4.46 8.58
N GLN A 197 -13.81 4.69 8.33
CA GLN A 197 -13.31 4.97 6.98
C GLN A 197 -13.50 3.76 6.08
N THR A 198 -13.99 3.99 4.85
CA THR A 198 -13.92 3.02 3.74
C THR A 198 -13.45 3.73 2.48
N ASP A 199 -12.63 3.05 1.70
CA ASP A 199 -12.04 3.62 0.47
C ASP A 199 -13.14 4.06 -0.51
N GLU A 200 -14.15 3.22 -0.74
CA GLU A 200 -15.24 3.49 -1.67
C GLU A 200 -16.09 4.70 -1.27
N SER A 201 -16.32 4.91 0.05
CA SER A 201 -17.04 6.09 0.53
C SER A 201 -16.27 7.39 0.28
N GLU A 202 -14.94 7.36 0.40
CA GLU A 202 -14.10 8.52 0.14
C GLU A 202 -13.89 8.80 -1.34
N MET A 203 -13.75 7.76 -2.15
CA MET A 203 -13.63 7.88 -3.60
C MET A 203 -14.96 8.28 -4.25
N GLY A 204 -16.10 7.92 -3.62
CA GLY A 204 -17.44 8.15 -4.17
C GLY A 204 -17.75 7.27 -5.40
N LEU A 205 -17.09 6.11 -5.50
CA LEU A 205 -17.28 5.06 -6.50
C LEU A 205 -16.76 3.73 -5.95
N THR A 206 -17.12 2.62 -6.60
CA THR A 206 -16.71 1.29 -6.17
C THR A 206 -15.39 0.86 -6.84
N TYR A 207 -14.70 -0.12 -6.24
CA TYR A 207 -13.57 -0.77 -6.91
C TYR A 207 -13.97 -1.50 -8.19
N GLU A 208 -15.21 -2.00 -8.28
CA GLU A 208 -15.74 -2.60 -9.51
C GLU A 208 -15.84 -1.58 -10.64
N ASP A 209 -16.22 -0.34 -10.35
CA ASP A 209 -16.23 0.77 -11.31
C ASP A 209 -14.82 1.09 -11.80
N LEU A 210 -13.83 1.14 -10.88
CA LEU A 210 -12.42 1.35 -11.23
C LEU A 210 -11.86 0.20 -12.06
N ASP A 211 -12.05 -1.04 -11.61
CA ASP A 211 -11.61 -2.24 -12.33
C ASP A 211 -12.14 -2.25 -13.76
N LEU A 212 -13.43 -1.95 -13.96
CA LEU A 212 -14.08 -1.95 -15.27
C LEU A 212 -13.54 -0.83 -16.17
N TYR A 213 -13.36 0.36 -15.59
CA TYR A 213 -12.80 1.49 -16.33
C TYR A 213 -11.33 1.27 -16.71
N LEU A 214 -10.50 0.81 -15.77
CA LEU A 214 -9.07 0.61 -16.00
C LEU A 214 -8.74 -0.58 -16.89
N SER A 215 -9.61 -1.60 -16.93
CA SER A 215 -9.41 -2.79 -17.77
C SER A 215 -10.01 -2.66 -19.17
N ALA A 216 -11.17 -2.02 -19.30
CA ALA A 216 -11.97 -2.04 -20.54
C ALA A 216 -12.36 -0.62 -21.04
N GLY A 217 -12.07 0.44 -20.29
CA GLY A 217 -12.51 1.80 -20.62
C GLY A 217 -14.00 2.03 -20.46
N ILE A 218 -14.72 1.14 -19.76
CA ILE A 218 -16.18 1.16 -19.62
C ILE A 218 -16.54 1.78 -18.26
N ALA A 219 -17.31 2.86 -18.30
CA ALA A 219 -17.91 3.48 -17.12
C ALA A 219 -19.10 4.35 -17.55
N SER A 220 -19.97 4.73 -16.60
CA SER A 220 -20.93 5.82 -16.83
C SER A 220 -20.19 7.17 -16.92
N ASP A 221 -20.83 8.16 -17.56
CA ASP A 221 -20.21 9.49 -17.72
C ASP A 221 -19.82 10.12 -16.38
N ASP A 222 -20.63 9.95 -15.32
CA ASP A 222 -20.36 10.45 -13.97
C ASP A 222 -19.12 9.75 -13.34
N VAL A 223 -19.07 8.42 -13.41
CA VAL A 223 -17.92 7.63 -12.88
C VAL A 223 -16.65 7.99 -13.63
N LYS A 224 -16.71 8.05 -14.97
CA LYS A 224 -15.57 8.45 -15.81
C LYS A 224 -15.06 9.84 -15.45
N ALA A 225 -15.94 10.83 -15.32
CA ALA A 225 -15.56 12.18 -14.95
C ALA A 225 -14.88 12.25 -13.57
N LYS A 226 -15.39 11.50 -12.59
CA LYS A 226 -14.78 11.40 -11.25
C LYS A 226 -13.38 10.80 -11.32
N ILE A 227 -13.19 9.69 -12.05
CA ILE A 227 -11.89 9.02 -12.19
C ILE A 227 -10.90 9.97 -12.88
N GLU A 228 -11.25 10.56 -14.02
CA GLU A 228 -10.38 11.46 -14.77
C GLU A 228 -9.98 12.71 -13.95
N ALA A 229 -10.93 13.28 -13.20
CA ALA A 229 -10.63 14.38 -12.28
C ALA A 229 -9.66 13.98 -11.16
N ALA A 230 -9.83 12.79 -10.57
CA ALA A 230 -8.95 12.27 -9.53
C ALA A 230 -7.55 11.99 -10.09
N VAL A 231 -7.45 11.33 -11.26
CA VAL A 231 -6.18 11.07 -11.96
C VAL A 231 -5.42 12.36 -12.23
N LYS A 232 -6.10 13.39 -12.75
CA LYS A 232 -5.50 14.71 -13.04
C LYS A 232 -5.02 15.39 -11.75
N ARG A 233 -5.88 15.48 -10.75
CA ARG A 233 -5.57 16.13 -9.46
C ARG A 233 -4.39 15.46 -8.75
N SER A 234 -4.27 14.14 -8.82
CA SER A 234 -3.25 13.34 -8.14
C SER A 234 -1.99 13.08 -8.97
N ALA A 235 -1.88 13.59 -10.19
CA ALA A 235 -0.75 13.35 -11.09
C ALA A 235 0.61 13.62 -10.43
N HIS A 236 0.70 14.71 -9.64
CA HIS A 236 1.92 15.06 -8.91
C HIS A 236 2.36 14.02 -7.85
N LYS A 237 1.47 13.12 -7.44
CA LYS A 237 1.80 12.08 -6.47
C LYS A 237 2.58 10.93 -7.11
N ARG A 238 2.42 10.71 -8.43
CA ARG A 238 3.04 9.64 -9.22
C ARG A 238 4.30 10.04 -9.96
N ALA A 239 4.70 11.29 -9.84
CA ALA A 239 5.87 11.83 -10.52
C ALA A 239 6.93 12.26 -9.52
N LEU A 240 8.19 12.22 -9.94
CA LEU A 240 9.25 12.88 -9.20
C LEU A 240 8.96 14.39 -9.11
N PRO A 241 9.48 15.09 -8.08
CA PRO A 241 9.36 16.54 -8.01
C PRO A 241 9.89 17.18 -9.30
N PRO A 242 9.15 18.12 -9.91
CA PRO A 242 9.66 18.83 -11.07
C PRO A 242 10.92 19.62 -10.68
N SER A 243 11.93 19.55 -11.52
CA SER A 243 13.18 20.28 -11.35
C SER A 243 13.30 21.39 -12.40
N ALA A 244 13.84 22.53 -11.98
CA ALA A 244 14.20 23.58 -12.94
C ALA A 244 15.42 23.14 -13.76
N VAL A 245 15.27 23.14 -15.09
CA VAL A 245 16.38 22.90 -16.01
C VAL A 245 16.81 24.26 -16.54
N LEU A 246 18.03 24.65 -16.22
CA LEU A 246 18.60 25.90 -16.73
C LEU A 246 18.90 25.79 -18.22
N PRO A 247 18.66 26.84 -19.03
CA PRO A 247 19.11 26.88 -20.41
C PRO A 247 20.65 26.77 -20.47
N GLN A 248 21.18 26.21 -21.56
CA GLN A 248 22.63 26.02 -21.73
C GLN A 248 23.38 27.34 -21.81
N ASP A 249 22.71 28.41 -22.30
CA ASP A 249 23.17 29.80 -22.27
C ASP A 249 22.11 30.65 -21.57
N PRO A 250 22.32 31.04 -20.28
CA PRO A 250 21.42 31.93 -19.55
C PRO A 250 21.57 33.39 -19.98
#